data_6ff1f7c182743475c3462ecc6efcb7e0
#
_entry.id   6ff1f7c182743475c3462ecc6efcb7e0
#
_cell.length_a   1.000
_cell.length_b   1.000
_cell.length_c   1.000
_cell.angle_alpha   90.00
_cell.angle_beta   90.00
_cell.angle_gamma   90.00
#
_symmetry.space_group_name_H-M   'P 1'
#
loop_
_entity.id
_entity.type
_entity.pdbx_description
1 polymer ?
#
loop_
_entity_poly.entity_id
_entity_poly.type
_entity_poly.pdbx_seq_one_letter_code
_entity_poly.pdbx_strand_id
1 'polypeptide(L)'
;MKETVVPSQYLQIALDIAQRIAKGELPEGSRIYGRSLMASEYNVSPETVRRALRLLADMKVVEVKPQSGAVVLSADSAQRYIENFEESADIHALRLKLKEQMEASADLYRRMAETVTALVK
;
A
#
# COMPACT_ATOMS: atom_id res chain seq x y z
N MET A 1 -17.77 -1.39 -14.09
CA MET A 1 -17.54 -1.33 -12.66
C MET A 1 -16.09 -1.04 -12.36
N LYS A 2 -15.87 -0.07 -11.53
CA LYS A 2 -14.51 0.29 -11.17
C LYS A 2 -13.97 -0.60 -10.09
N GLU A 3 -12.93 -1.31 -10.41
CA GLU A 3 -12.19 -1.98 -9.39
C GLU A 3 -11.25 -0.98 -8.75
N THR A 4 -11.56 -0.60 -7.54
CA THR A 4 -10.62 0.11 -6.71
C THR A 4 -9.75 -0.93 -6.04
N VAL A 5 -8.48 -0.91 -6.34
CA VAL A 5 -7.54 -1.76 -5.62
C VAL A 5 -7.31 -1.11 -4.27
N VAL A 6 -7.90 -1.71 -3.25
CA VAL A 6 -7.70 -1.28 -1.87
C VAL A 6 -6.53 -2.07 -1.33
N PRO A 7 -5.50 -1.40 -0.80
CA PRO A 7 -4.39 -2.11 -0.16
C PRO A 7 -4.91 -3.00 0.96
N SER A 8 -4.26 -4.14 1.18
CA SER A 8 -4.63 -5.02 2.28
C SER A 8 -4.49 -4.29 3.62
N GLN A 9 -5.21 -4.77 4.63
CA GLN A 9 -5.25 -4.09 5.93
C GLN A 9 -3.88 -3.91 6.54
N TYR A 10 -3.01 -4.92 6.45
CA TYR A 10 -1.68 -4.80 7.04
C TYR A 10 -0.83 -3.71 6.36
N LEU A 11 -1.02 -3.48 5.06
CA LEU A 11 -0.32 -2.41 4.35
C LEU A 11 -0.82 -1.04 4.81
N GLN A 12 -2.12 -0.90 5.03
CA GLN A 12 -2.70 0.35 5.53
C GLN A 12 -2.20 0.66 6.94
N ILE A 13 -2.13 -0.36 7.79
CA ILE A 13 -1.63 -0.22 9.15
C ILE A 13 -0.14 0.16 9.15
N ALA A 14 0.65 -0.50 8.31
CA ALA A 14 2.06 -0.17 8.18
C ALA A 14 2.26 1.29 7.74
N LEU A 15 1.46 1.75 6.80
CA LEU A 15 1.49 3.13 6.34
C LEU A 15 1.12 4.09 7.48
N ASP A 16 0.08 3.80 8.23
CA ASP A 16 -0.35 4.65 9.35
C ASP A 16 0.75 4.76 10.41
N ILE A 17 1.37 3.63 10.76
CA ILE A 17 2.46 3.62 11.73
C ILE A 17 3.65 4.44 11.21
N ALA A 18 4.01 4.25 9.94
CA ALA A 18 5.10 5.00 9.33
C ALA A 18 4.82 6.50 9.34
N GLN A 19 3.58 6.91 9.08
CA GLN A 19 3.18 8.32 9.12
C GLN A 19 3.31 8.88 10.54
N ARG A 20 2.92 8.13 11.55
CA ARG A 20 3.07 8.55 12.95
C ARG A 20 4.54 8.73 13.32
N ILE A 21 5.40 7.84 12.84
CA ILE A 21 6.84 7.94 13.07
C ILE A 21 7.41 9.18 12.37
N ALA A 22 7.04 9.39 11.10
CA ALA A 22 7.52 10.52 10.32
C ALA A 22 7.07 11.86 10.91
N LYS A 23 5.88 11.92 11.50
CA LYS A 23 5.35 13.12 12.14
C LYS A 23 5.94 13.39 13.52
N GLY A 24 6.68 12.44 14.08
CA GLY A 24 7.25 12.56 15.40
C GLY A 24 6.35 12.11 16.53
N GLU A 25 5.16 11.59 16.25
CA GLU A 25 4.28 11.03 17.28
C GLU A 25 4.91 9.81 17.94
N LEU A 26 5.68 9.03 17.17
CA LEU A 26 6.42 7.88 17.65
C LEU A 26 7.91 8.17 17.41
N PRO A 27 8.61 8.80 18.37
CA PRO A 27 10.01 9.15 18.16
C PRO A 27 10.93 7.95 18.05
N GLU A 28 12.08 8.15 17.43
CA GLU A 28 13.11 7.12 17.36
C GLU A 28 13.50 6.66 18.77
N GLY A 29 13.63 5.34 18.92
CA GLY A 29 13.91 4.73 20.21
C GLY A 29 12.67 4.45 21.05
N SER A 30 11.51 4.98 20.67
CA SER A 30 10.28 4.72 21.44
C SER A 30 9.78 3.30 21.16
N ARG A 31 9.04 2.77 22.12
CA ARG A 31 8.49 1.43 22.03
C ARG A 31 7.04 1.46 21.55
N ILE A 32 6.75 0.60 20.58
CA ILE A 32 5.39 0.36 20.12
C ILE A 32 4.87 -0.85 20.87
N TYR A 33 3.91 -0.64 21.76
CA TYR A 33 3.41 -1.69 22.64
C TYR A 33 2.44 -2.62 21.93
N GLY A 34 2.55 -3.89 22.32
CA GLY A 34 1.59 -4.97 22.21
C GLY A 34 0.75 -5.08 20.94
N ARG A 35 0.95 -6.21 20.23
CA ARG A 35 0.12 -6.50 19.05
C ARG A 35 -1.37 -6.53 19.37
N SER A 36 -1.72 -7.01 20.56
CA SER A 36 -3.12 -7.07 20.98
C SER A 36 -3.72 -5.69 21.19
N LEU A 37 -2.96 -4.76 21.78
CA LEU A 37 -3.42 -3.40 21.99
C LEU A 37 -3.59 -2.68 20.66
N MET A 38 -2.63 -2.82 19.76
CA MET A 38 -2.70 -2.23 18.43
C MET A 38 -3.83 -2.86 17.61
N ALA A 39 -4.03 -4.16 17.72
CA ALA A 39 -5.12 -4.86 17.05
C ALA A 39 -6.47 -4.29 17.47
N SER A 40 -6.64 -4.03 18.77
CA SER A 40 -7.85 -3.41 19.29
C SER A 40 -8.02 -1.99 18.76
N GLU A 41 -6.96 -1.20 18.77
CA GLU A 41 -6.96 0.19 18.29
C GLU A 41 -7.33 0.28 16.81
N TYR A 42 -6.79 -0.60 15.98
CA TYR A 42 -7.08 -0.63 14.54
C TYR A 42 -8.28 -1.50 14.17
N ASN A 43 -8.86 -2.18 15.13
CA ASN A 43 -9.98 -3.08 14.93
C ASN A 43 -9.66 -4.18 13.89
N VAL A 44 -8.52 -4.84 14.08
CA VAL A 44 -8.05 -5.93 13.24
C VAL A 44 -7.50 -7.06 14.13
N SER A 45 -7.12 -8.17 13.52
CA SER A 45 -6.52 -9.27 14.27
C SER A 45 -5.07 -8.96 14.67
N PRO A 46 -4.56 -9.56 15.76
CA PRO A 46 -3.16 -9.42 16.13
C PRO A 46 -2.21 -9.90 15.03
N GLU A 47 -2.61 -10.88 14.24
CA GLU A 47 -1.82 -11.39 13.11
C GLU A 47 -1.64 -10.32 12.03
N THR A 48 -2.67 -9.53 11.77
CA THR A 48 -2.59 -8.42 10.82
C THR A 48 -1.58 -7.38 11.28
N VAL A 49 -1.60 -7.05 12.58
CA VAL A 49 -0.61 -6.12 13.16
C VAL A 49 0.79 -6.70 13.07
N ARG A 50 0.95 -8.00 13.35
CA ARG A 50 2.25 -8.67 13.26
C ARG A 50 2.82 -8.56 11.85
N ARG A 51 2.00 -8.76 10.84
CA ARG A 51 2.43 -8.63 9.43
C ARG A 51 2.85 -7.21 9.10
N ALA A 52 2.11 -6.21 9.58
CA ALA A 52 2.44 -4.82 9.38
C ALA A 52 3.80 -4.47 10.01
N LEU A 53 4.01 -4.88 11.25
CA LEU A 53 5.27 -4.61 11.94
C LEU A 53 6.44 -5.35 11.30
N ARG A 54 6.21 -6.56 10.80
CA ARG A 54 7.24 -7.32 10.10
C ARG A 54 7.67 -6.62 8.82
N LEU A 55 6.71 -6.10 8.07
CA LEU A 55 7.01 -5.33 6.87
C LEU A 55 7.87 -4.11 7.20
N LEU A 56 7.47 -3.36 8.23
CA LEU A 56 8.22 -2.19 8.65
C LEU A 56 9.62 -2.56 9.18
N ALA A 57 9.76 -3.73 9.80
CA ALA A 57 11.08 -4.23 10.23
C ALA A 57 11.96 -4.56 9.02
N ASP A 58 11.41 -5.18 8.00
CA ASP A 58 12.13 -5.46 6.75
C ASP A 58 12.61 -4.18 6.08
N MET A 59 11.84 -3.09 6.22
CA MET A 59 12.18 -1.80 5.65
C MET A 59 13.04 -0.93 6.59
N LYS A 60 13.47 -1.48 7.70
CA LYS A 60 14.34 -0.80 8.70
C LYS A 60 13.67 0.39 9.39
N VAL A 61 12.35 0.42 9.39
CA VAL A 61 11.57 1.46 10.09
C VAL A 61 11.50 1.16 11.57
N VAL A 62 11.29 -0.12 11.92
CA VAL A 62 11.20 -0.58 13.30
C VAL A 62 12.06 -1.83 13.49
N GLU A 63 12.30 -2.18 14.76
CA GLU A 63 12.91 -3.45 15.11
C GLU A 63 11.91 -4.22 15.97
N VAL A 64 11.56 -5.44 15.57
CA VAL A 64 10.64 -6.27 16.33
C VAL A 64 11.42 -6.98 17.42
N LYS A 65 10.95 -6.81 18.66
CA LYS A 65 11.56 -7.45 19.83
C LYS A 65 10.64 -8.57 20.32
N PRO A 66 11.16 -9.78 20.51
CA PRO A 66 10.34 -10.85 21.11
C PRO A 66 9.80 -10.41 22.45
N GLN A 67 8.52 -10.62 22.68
CA GLN A 67 7.84 -10.32 23.94
C GLN A 67 7.70 -8.83 24.29
N SER A 68 8.32 -7.93 23.55
CA SER A 68 8.35 -6.50 23.89
C SER A 68 7.71 -5.59 22.85
N GLY A 69 7.14 -6.16 21.78
CA GLY A 69 6.58 -5.36 20.70
C GLY A 69 7.65 -4.90 19.72
N ALA A 70 7.65 -3.63 19.36
CA ALA A 70 8.60 -3.10 18.41
C ALA A 70 9.21 -1.79 18.91
N VAL A 71 10.37 -1.45 18.41
CA VAL A 71 11.07 -0.20 18.73
C VAL A 71 11.27 0.57 17.44
N VAL A 72 11.00 1.86 17.46
CA VAL A 72 11.19 2.75 16.30
C VAL A 72 12.68 2.93 16.05
N LEU A 73 13.13 2.58 14.83
CA LEU A 73 14.54 2.69 14.45
C LEU A 73 14.86 4.00 13.73
N SER A 74 14.05 4.37 12.73
CA SER A 74 14.44 5.45 11.85
C SER A 74 13.22 6.18 11.28
N ALA A 75 13.14 7.48 11.53
CA ALA A 75 12.14 8.34 10.94
C ALA A 75 12.40 8.52 9.43
N ASP A 76 13.66 8.54 9.02
CA ASP A 76 14.01 8.65 7.60
C ASP A 76 13.53 7.43 6.83
N SER A 77 13.68 6.24 7.40
CA SER A 77 13.18 5.02 6.78
C SER A 77 11.67 5.02 6.69
N ALA A 78 10.98 5.56 7.71
CA ALA A 78 9.54 5.72 7.69
C ALA A 78 9.11 6.64 6.56
N GLN A 79 9.78 7.76 6.38
CA GLN A 79 9.50 8.69 5.30
C GLN A 79 9.70 8.06 3.93
N ARG A 80 10.77 7.31 3.75
CA ARG A 80 11.02 6.57 2.51
C ARG A 80 9.94 5.54 2.22
N TYR A 81 9.48 4.86 3.26
CA TYR A 81 8.39 3.90 3.10
C TYR A 81 7.12 4.59 2.62
N ILE A 82 6.78 5.74 3.19
CA ILE A 82 5.62 6.52 2.78
C ILE A 82 5.73 6.95 1.31
N GLU A 83 6.88 7.48 0.92
CA GLU A 83 7.11 7.91 -0.46
C GLU A 83 7.01 6.76 -1.45
N ASN A 84 7.60 5.62 -1.12
CA ASN A 84 7.54 4.43 -1.97
C ASN A 84 6.11 3.89 -2.08
N PHE A 85 5.36 3.97 -0.99
CA PHE A 85 3.96 3.53 -0.98
C PHE A 85 3.12 4.41 -1.93
N GLU A 86 3.27 5.72 -1.84
CA GLU A 86 2.55 6.67 -2.68
C GLU A 86 2.92 6.50 -4.15
N GLU A 87 4.21 6.36 -4.44
CA GLU A 87 4.69 6.13 -5.79
C GLU A 87 4.13 4.85 -6.38
N SER A 88 4.12 3.76 -5.61
CA SER A 88 3.57 2.49 -6.05
C SER A 88 2.06 2.59 -6.33
N ALA A 89 1.33 3.32 -5.50
CA ALA A 89 -0.10 3.54 -5.70
C ALA A 89 -0.36 4.35 -6.96
N ASP A 90 0.43 5.39 -7.22
CA ASP A 90 0.33 6.22 -8.40
C ASP A 90 0.64 5.42 -9.67
N ILE A 91 1.67 4.60 -9.63
CA ILE A 91 2.04 3.74 -10.75
C ILE A 91 0.93 2.74 -11.05
N HIS A 92 0.34 2.16 -10.00
CA HIS A 92 -0.75 1.21 -10.17
C HIS A 92 -1.98 1.88 -10.80
N ALA A 93 -2.35 3.07 -10.32
CA ALA A 93 -3.46 3.84 -10.88
C ALA A 93 -3.21 4.19 -12.34
N LEU A 94 -1.97 4.57 -12.67
CA LEU A 94 -1.59 4.88 -14.05
C LEU A 94 -1.68 3.65 -14.95
N ARG A 95 -1.25 2.49 -14.46
CA ARG A 95 -1.35 1.24 -15.22
C ARG A 95 -2.80 0.87 -15.53
N LEU A 96 -3.69 1.03 -14.55
CA LEU A 96 -5.11 0.77 -14.76
C LEU A 96 -5.70 1.70 -15.81
N LYS A 97 -5.37 2.97 -15.74
CA LYS A 97 -5.84 3.97 -16.69
C LYS A 97 -5.37 3.66 -18.10
N LEU A 98 -4.10 3.29 -18.23
CA LEU A 98 -3.52 2.92 -19.51
C LEU A 98 -4.19 1.67 -20.10
N LYS A 99 -4.45 0.68 -19.26
CA LYS A 99 -5.14 -0.53 -19.67
C LYS A 99 -6.53 -0.24 -20.21
N GLU A 100 -7.29 0.62 -19.51
CA GLU A 100 -8.62 1.03 -19.97
C GLU A 100 -8.56 1.72 -21.33
N GLN A 101 -7.59 2.59 -21.55
CA GLN A 101 -7.41 3.27 -22.83
C GLN A 101 -7.02 2.30 -23.94
N MET A 102 -6.18 1.32 -23.66
CA MET A 102 -5.80 0.31 -24.63
C MET A 102 -6.99 -0.55 -25.05
N GLU A 103 -7.81 -0.96 -24.08
CA GLU A 103 -9.01 -1.74 -24.36
C GLU A 103 -10.03 -0.95 -25.20
N ALA A 104 -10.22 0.32 -24.87
CA ALA A 104 -11.10 1.20 -25.63
C ALA A 104 -10.60 1.38 -27.06
N SER A 105 -9.30 1.55 -27.26
CA SER A 105 -8.70 1.68 -28.59
C SER A 105 -8.84 0.40 -29.40
N ALA A 106 -8.64 -0.75 -28.77
CA ALA A 106 -8.79 -2.03 -29.43
C ALA A 106 -10.23 -2.25 -29.92
N ASP A 107 -11.21 -1.88 -29.10
CA ASP A 107 -12.62 -1.97 -29.45
C ASP A 107 -12.95 -1.04 -30.63
N LEU A 108 -12.42 0.17 -30.60
CA LEU A 108 -12.61 1.12 -31.69
C LEU A 108 -12.04 0.61 -33.01
N TYR A 109 -10.83 0.07 -32.99
CA TYR A 109 -10.22 -0.51 -34.17
C TYR A 109 -11.04 -1.67 -34.71
N ARG A 110 -11.58 -2.50 -33.85
CA ARG A 110 -12.45 -3.62 -34.26
C ARG A 110 -13.69 -3.11 -34.98
N ARG A 111 -14.36 -2.09 -34.46
CA ARG A 111 -15.55 -1.49 -35.07
C ARG A 111 -15.23 -0.89 -36.43
N MET A 112 -14.09 -0.22 -36.55
CA MET A 112 -13.64 0.37 -37.80
C MET A 112 -13.39 -0.71 -38.84
N ALA A 113 -12.75 -1.80 -38.46
CA ALA A 113 -12.49 -2.91 -39.36
C ALA A 113 -13.79 -3.56 -39.86
N GLU A 114 -14.75 -3.73 -38.98
CA GLU A 114 -16.07 -4.28 -39.35
C GLU A 114 -16.79 -3.39 -40.34
N THR A 115 -16.76 -2.07 -40.11
CA THR A 115 -17.37 -1.08 -40.99
C THR A 115 -16.72 -1.12 -42.37
N VAL A 116 -15.40 -1.17 -42.45
CA VAL A 116 -14.68 -1.25 -43.72
C VAL A 116 -15.04 -2.54 -44.46
N THR A 117 -15.09 -3.66 -43.76
CA THR A 117 -15.45 -4.93 -44.35
C THR A 117 -16.87 -4.88 -44.95
N ALA A 118 -17.80 -4.26 -44.25
CA ALA A 118 -19.19 -4.10 -44.73
C ALA A 118 -19.25 -3.24 -45.97
N LEU A 119 -18.41 -2.21 -46.07
CA LEU A 119 -18.40 -1.30 -47.22
C LEU A 119 -17.78 -1.91 -48.48
N VAL A 120 -16.86 -2.86 -48.27
CA VAL A 120 -16.13 -3.49 -49.38
C VAL A 120 -16.91 -4.64 -50.04
N LYS A 121 -17.92 -5.15 -49.42
CA LYS A 121 -18.75 -6.24 -50.00
C LYS A 121 -19.60 -5.78 -51.17
#